data_35b4e5dbe4aa482e4ce2729b03ef518a
#
_entry.id   35b4e5dbe4aa482e4ce2729b03ef518a
#
_cell.length_a   1.000
_cell.length_b   1.000
_cell.length_c   1.000
_cell.angle_alpha   90.00
_cell.angle_beta   90.00
_cell.angle_gamma   90.00
#
_symmetry.space_group_name_H-M   'P 1'
#
loop_
_entity.id
_entity.type
_entity.pdbx_description
1 polymer ?
#
loop_
_entity_poly.entity_id
_entity_poly.type
_entity_poly.pdbx_seq_one_letter_code
_entity_poly.pdbx_strand_id
1 'polypeptide(L)'
;MKKIVLSLALVALMLFGLVAAAEGIVPYGNPDTTLDNPQSLPYSSSFSFKEGSTTNAFKTSSGSITVKLEDAYLTTNRTAKISIKAYYWNGSTWKSSDSSSVTINNTKADYSVTLSVSENKPLYVRLSKTDYTGYYAKGTLTIE
;
A
#
# COMPACT_ATOMS: atom_id res chain seq x y z
N MET A 1 -51.55 -7.23 -17.52
CA MET A 1 -50.74 -6.71 -16.42
C MET A 1 -49.65 -7.70 -15.94
N LYS A 2 -48.90 -8.34 -16.85
CA LYS A 2 -47.82 -9.30 -16.48
C LYS A 2 -46.44 -8.96 -17.06
N LYS A 3 -46.25 -7.74 -17.61
CA LYS A 3 -44.98 -7.38 -18.29
C LYS A 3 -44.15 -6.34 -17.57
N ILE A 4 -44.55 -5.82 -16.42
CA ILE A 4 -43.86 -4.74 -15.71
C ILE A 4 -42.98 -5.28 -14.57
N VAL A 5 -43.17 -6.51 -14.11
CA VAL A 5 -42.43 -7.08 -12.98
C VAL A 5 -41.05 -7.62 -13.37
N LEU A 6 -40.85 -7.94 -14.65
CA LEU A 6 -39.57 -8.50 -15.10
C LEU A 6 -38.47 -7.45 -15.35
N SER A 7 -38.84 -6.17 -15.50
CA SER A 7 -37.89 -5.08 -15.77
C SER A 7 -37.21 -4.52 -14.52
N LEU A 8 -37.85 -4.68 -13.33
CA LEU A 8 -37.28 -4.16 -12.07
C LEU A 8 -36.23 -5.10 -11.47
N ALA A 9 -36.33 -6.41 -11.75
CA ALA A 9 -35.37 -7.39 -11.23
C ALA A 9 -34.01 -7.32 -11.96
N LEU A 10 -33.99 -6.87 -13.22
CA LEU A 10 -32.76 -6.78 -14.00
C LEU A 10 -31.93 -5.53 -13.68
N VAL A 11 -32.58 -4.46 -13.20
CA VAL A 11 -31.88 -3.23 -12.80
C VAL A 11 -31.24 -3.37 -11.41
N ALA A 12 -31.82 -4.20 -10.55
CA ALA A 12 -31.24 -4.46 -9.22
C ALA A 12 -29.98 -5.36 -9.27
N LEU A 13 -29.82 -6.16 -10.34
CA LEU A 13 -28.64 -7.05 -10.48
C LEU A 13 -27.42 -6.35 -11.06
N MET A 14 -27.56 -5.17 -11.67
CA MET A 14 -26.44 -4.40 -12.21
C MET A 14 -25.81 -3.42 -11.20
N LEU A 15 -26.36 -3.29 -10.00
CA LEU A 15 -25.85 -2.40 -8.98
C LEU A 15 -24.92 -3.08 -7.95
N PHE A 16 -24.75 -4.41 -8.06
CA PHE A 16 -23.83 -5.16 -7.17
C PHE A 16 -22.51 -5.58 -7.86
N GLY A 17 -22.28 -5.14 -9.05
CA GLY A 17 -21.04 -5.42 -9.76
C GLY A 17 -20.24 -4.15 -9.97
N LEU A 18 -19.50 -3.70 -8.98
CA LEU A 18 -18.27 -2.88 -9.10
C LEU A 18 -18.03 -2.13 -7.76
N VAL A 19 -17.71 -2.89 -6.75
CA VAL A 19 -16.81 -2.38 -5.74
C VAL A 19 -15.67 -3.40 -5.64
N ALA A 20 -14.88 -3.50 -6.67
CA ALA A 20 -13.46 -3.68 -6.46
C ALA A 20 -13.02 -2.33 -5.90
N ALA A 21 -13.16 -2.12 -4.61
CA ALA A 21 -12.42 -1.08 -3.94
C ALA A 21 -10.96 -1.34 -4.31
N ALA A 22 -10.37 -0.46 -5.09
CA ALA A 22 -8.93 -0.35 -5.15
C ALA A 22 -8.53 0.01 -3.72
N GLU A 23 -8.22 -1.01 -2.93
CA GLU A 23 -7.66 -0.86 -1.59
C GLU A 23 -6.26 -0.31 -1.78
N GLY A 24 -6.22 1.01 -2.01
CA GLY A 24 -5.02 1.74 -2.32
C GLY A 24 -4.19 1.99 -1.07
N ILE A 25 -2.96 2.36 -1.28
CA ILE A 25 -2.10 2.92 -0.25
C ILE A 25 -2.79 4.17 0.32
N VAL A 26 -3.05 4.18 1.64
CA VAL A 26 -3.61 5.35 2.31
C VAL A 26 -2.59 6.48 2.41
N PRO A 27 -3.00 7.75 2.27
CA PRO A 27 -2.11 8.88 2.48
C PRO A 27 -1.46 8.85 3.86
N TYR A 28 -0.29 9.47 3.98
CA TYR A 28 0.51 9.58 5.19
C TYR A 28 -0.35 9.84 6.44
N GLY A 29 -0.41 8.86 7.34
CA GLY A 29 -1.22 8.86 8.55
C GLY A 29 -1.11 7.50 9.26
N ASN A 30 -1.84 7.32 10.34
CA ASN A 30 -2.01 5.98 10.90
C ASN A 30 -2.75 5.12 9.87
N PRO A 31 -2.31 3.89 9.61
CA PRO A 31 -3.07 2.97 8.79
C PRO A 31 -4.47 2.83 9.40
N ASP A 32 -5.47 2.67 8.56
CA ASP A 32 -6.79 2.29 9.04
C ASP A 32 -6.64 0.98 9.81
N THR A 33 -6.85 1.06 11.12
CA THR A 33 -6.54 0.00 12.07
C THR A 33 -7.63 -1.06 12.11
N THR A 34 -8.24 -1.41 11.01
CA THR A 34 -9.03 -2.63 10.93
C THR A 34 -8.09 -3.84 11.06
N LEU A 35 -7.57 -3.99 12.28
CA LEU A 35 -6.76 -5.15 12.72
C LEU A 35 -7.55 -6.45 12.61
N ASP A 36 -8.88 -6.35 12.46
CA ASP A 36 -9.81 -7.47 12.47
C ASP A 36 -9.76 -8.29 11.17
N ASN A 37 -9.25 -7.73 10.07
CA ASN A 37 -9.13 -8.45 8.81
C ASN A 37 -7.89 -8.00 8.00
N PRO A 38 -6.67 -8.33 8.46
CA PRO A 38 -5.46 -7.99 7.73
C PRO A 38 -5.42 -8.74 6.39
N GLN A 39 -4.97 -8.05 5.36
CA GLN A 39 -4.83 -8.62 4.02
C GLN A 39 -3.78 -9.74 3.99
N SER A 40 -3.95 -10.68 3.06
CA SER A 40 -2.96 -11.70 2.79
C SER A 40 -1.91 -11.20 1.78
N LEU A 41 -0.72 -11.78 1.83
CA LEU A 41 0.30 -11.58 0.80
C LEU A 41 0.06 -12.53 -0.40
N PRO A 42 0.43 -12.16 -1.62
CA PRO A 42 1.07 -10.88 -2.01
C PRO A 42 0.06 -9.71 -2.00
N TYR A 43 0.55 -8.55 -1.60
CA TYR A 43 -0.19 -7.29 -1.63
C TYR A 43 0.38 -6.40 -2.74
N SER A 44 -0.48 -5.76 -3.55
CA SER A 44 -0.05 -4.82 -4.57
C SER A 44 -0.98 -3.62 -4.65
N SER A 45 -0.41 -2.42 -4.75
CA SER A 45 -1.15 -1.17 -4.89
C SER A 45 -0.31 -0.08 -5.55
N SER A 46 -0.93 0.78 -6.33
CA SER A 46 -0.27 1.98 -6.85
C SER A 46 -0.05 3.01 -5.73
N PHE A 47 1.05 3.74 -5.80
CA PHE A 47 1.30 4.86 -4.90
C PHE A 47 1.53 6.18 -5.66
N SER A 48 1.10 7.27 -5.02
CA SER A 48 1.36 8.64 -5.47
C SER A 48 1.34 9.57 -4.26
N PHE A 49 2.50 10.01 -3.78
CA PHE A 49 2.60 10.85 -2.60
C PHE A 49 3.64 11.96 -2.71
N LYS A 50 3.44 13.05 -1.99
CA LYS A 50 4.42 14.14 -1.82
C LYS A 50 5.34 13.92 -0.63
N GLU A 51 4.81 13.44 0.48
CA GLU A 51 5.53 13.27 1.75
C GLU A 51 5.69 11.80 2.10
N GLY A 52 4.61 11.05 2.08
CA GLY A 52 4.62 9.62 2.38
C GLY A 52 3.27 8.97 2.17
N SER A 53 3.26 7.66 2.36
CA SER A 53 2.10 6.79 2.21
C SER A 53 2.26 5.56 3.09
N THR A 54 1.14 4.97 3.53
CA THR A 54 1.12 3.73 4.31
C THR A 54 0.25 2.70 3.62
N THR A 55 0.61 1.41 3.74
CA THR A 55 -0.25 0.31 3.28
C THR A 55 -1.37 0.06 4.29
N ASN A 56 -2.40 -0.68 3.88
CA ASN A 56 -3.30 -1.34 4.81
C ASN A 56 -2.53 -2.39 5.64
N ALA A 57 -3.12 -2.83 6.74
CA ALA A 57 -2.54 -3.89 7.54
C ALA A 57 -2.61 -5.24 6.81
N PHE A 58 -1.54 -6.02 6.90
CA PHE A 58 -1.43 -7.37 6.37
C PHE A 58 -0.77 -8.30 7.39
N LYS A 59 -0.75 -9.60 7.12
CA LYS A 59 -0.03 -10.59 7.94
C LYS A 59 0.85 -11.47 7.06
N THR A 60 1.96 -11.92 7.64
CA THR A 60 2.82 -12.97 7.07
C THR A 60 3.20 -13.98 8.14
N SER A 61 3.40 -15.22 7.76
CA SER A 61 4.02 -16.27 8.58
C SER A 61 5.55 -16.29 8.45
N SER A 62 6.12 -15.46 7.59
CA SER A 62 7.56 -15.31 7.40
C SER A 62 8.14 -14.25 8.34
N GLY A 63 9.37 -14.45 8.80
CA GLY A 63 10.15 -13.45 9.54
C GLY A 63 10.71 -12.33 8.66
N SER A 64 10.40 -12.31 7.37
CA SER A 64 10.81 -11.26 6.43
C SER A 64 9.75 -11.03 5.36
N ILE A 65 9.77 -9.84 4.78
CA ILE A 65 9.00 -9.45 3.60
C ILE A 65 9.92 -8.84 2.56
N THR A 66 9.58 -9.04 1.30
CA THR A 66 10.22 -8.32 0.18
C THR A 66 9.27 -7.20 -0.27
N VAL A 67 9.76 -5.97 -0.25
CA VAL A 67 9.05 -4.77 -0.72
C VAL A 67 9.64 -4.37 -2.06
N LYS A 68 8.81 -4.39 -3.10
CA LYS A 68 9.16 -3.98 -4.47
C LYS A 68 8.50 -2.65 -4.78
N LEU A 69 9.24 -1.73 -5.36
CA LEU A 69 8.72 -0.50 -5.97
C LEU A 69 8.92 -0.64 -7.47
N GLU A 70 7.85 -0.84 -8.21
CA GLU A 70 7.86 -1.08 -9.65
C GLU A 70 7.47 0.18 -10.39
N ASP A 71 8.13 0.45 -11.54
CA ASP A 71 7.94 1.68 -12.31
C ASP A 71 8.06 2.96 -11.44
N ALA A 72 8.89 2.94 -10.39
CA ALA A 72 8.99 4.04 -9.44
C ALA A 72 9.76 5.22 -10.02
N TYR A 73 9.20 6.43 -9.89
CA TYR A 73 9.80 7.67 -10.41
C TYR A 73 9.32 8.91 -9.65
N LEU A 74 10.06 10.02 -9.83
CA LEU A 74 9.66 11.35 -9.38
C LEU A 74 9.05 12.16 -10.53
N THR A 75 8.07 12.99 -10.22
CA THR A 75 7.46 13.91 -11.21
C THR A 75 8.29 15.17 -11.45
N THR A 76 9.57 15.13 -11.15
CA THR A 76 10.53 16.23 -11.35
C THR A 76 11.92 15.68 -11.67
N ASN A 77 12.74 16.48 -12.35
CA ASN A 77 14.14 16.13 -12.66
C ASN A 77 15.05 16.32 -11.43
N ARG A 78 14.79 15.51 -10.39
CA ARG A 78 15.56 15.46 -9.14
C ARG A 78 15.77 14.02 -8.71
N THR A 79 16.55 13.85 -7.66
CA THR A 79 16.67 12.58 -6.93
C THR A 79 16.09 12.74 -5.54
N ALA A 80 15.47 11.71 -5.02
CA ALA A 80 15.01 11.68 -3.64
C ALA A 80 15.22 10.29 -3.03
N LYS A 81 15.52 10.27 -1.76
CA LYS A 81 15.60 9.06 -0.96
C LYS A 81 14.19 8.72 -0.45
N ILE A 82 13.73 7.53 -0.78
CA ILE A 82 12.49 6.95 -0.24
C ILE A 82 12.87 6.02 0.89
N SER A 83 12.47 6.35 2.09
CA SER A 83 12.55 5.48 3.26
C SER A 83 11.39 4.49 3.23
N ILE A 84 11.67 3.22 3.48
CA ILE A 84 10.72 2.10 3.50
C ILE A 84 10.81 1.49 4.88
N LYS A 85 9.75 1.61 5.70
CA LYS A 85 9.73 1.11 7.08
C LYS A 85 8.59 0.14 7.30
N ALA A 86 8.88 -1.01 7.92
CA ALA A 86 7.89 -1.95 8.40
C ALA A 86 7.56 -1.69 9.88
N TYR A 87 6.28 -1.81 10.20
CA TYR A 87 5.77 -1.69 11.56
C TYR A 87 4.91 -2.92 11.89
N TYR A 88 4.89 -3.33 13.15
CA TYR A 88 4.04 -4.41 13.64
C TYR A 88 3.19 -3.94 14.83
N TRP A 89 2.03 -4.55 14.97
CA TRP A 89 1.15 -4.34 16.13
C TRP A 89 1.54 -5.27 17.28
N ASN A 90 1.86 -4.70 18.44
CA ASN A 90 2.28 -5.46 19.62
C ASN A 90 1.14 -5.82 20.59
N GLY A 91 -0.11 -5.50 20.21
CA GLY A 91 -1.30 -5.67 21.05
C GLY A 91 -1.85 -4.36 21.60
N SER A 92 -1.05 -3.27 21.62
CA SER A 92 -1.47 -1.97 22.13
C SER A 92 -1.03 -0.79 21.26
N THR A 93 0.08 -0.92 20.54
CA THR A 93 0.62 0.15 19.69
C THR A 93 1.46 -0.42 18.56
N TRP A 94 1.64 0.38 17.52
CA TRP A 94 2.54 0.09 16.41
C TRP A 94 4.00 0.30 16.80
N LYS A 95 4.85 -0.68 16.53
CA LYS A 95 6.29 -0.64 16.76
C LYS A 95 7.04 -0.79 15.43
N SER A 96 8.12 -0.05 15.27
CA SER A 96 9.03 -0.24 14.14
C SER A 96 9.68 -1.63 14.22
N SER A 97 9.68 -2.34 13.10
CA SER A 97 10.35 -3.62 12.95
C SER A 97 11.71 -3.42 12.29
N ASP A 98 11.71 -2.97 11.03
CA ASP A 98 12.92 -2.77 10.23
C ASP A 98 12.73 -1.64 9.24
N SER A 99 13.82 -1.15 8.65
CA SER A 99 13.79 -0.09 7.66
C SER A 99 14.91 -0.19 6.65
N SER A 100 14.61 0.20 5.42
CA SER A 100 15.57 0.35 4.32
C SER A 100 15.26 1.62 3.53
N SER A 101 16.01 1.87 2.47
CA SER A 101 15.76 3.02 1.59
C SER A 101 16.28 2.77 0.19
N VAL A 102 15.64 3.43 -0.78
CA VAL A 102 16.08 3.48 -2.17
C VAL A 102 16.18 4.94 -2.62
N THR A 103 17.04 5.22 -3.60
CA THR A 103 17.12 6.55 -4.23
C THR A 103 16.44 6.46 -5.59
N ILE A 104 15.43 7.27 -5.81
CA ILE A 104 14.68 7.33 -7.08
C ILE A 104 14.90 8.69 -7.76
N ASN A 105 14.70 8.73 -9.07
CA ASN A 105 14.77 9.93 -9.89
C ASN A 105 13.55 10.05 -10.81
N ASN A 106 13.60 10.86 -11.84
CA ASN A 106 12.51 11.03 -12.80
C ASN A 106 12.42 9.93 -13.88
N THR A 107 13.32 8.96 -13.86
CA THR A 107 13.27 7.79 -14.76
C THR A 107 12.59 6.65 -14.03
N LYS A 108 11.63 6.01 -14.67
CA LYS A 108 10.98 4.81 -14.13
C LYS A 108 11.99 3.70 -13.96
N ALA A 109 12.01 3.11 -12.77
CA ALA A 109 12.88 1.98 -12.45
C ALA A 109 12.26 1.12 -11.35
N ASP A 110 12.72 -0.13 -11.25
CA ASP A 110 12.31 -1.08 -10.25
C ASP A 110 13.34 -1.16 -9.13
N TYR A 111 12.84 -1.24 -7.91
CA TYR A 111 13.64 -1.37 -6.69
C TYR A 111 13.08 -2.48 -5.83
N SER A 112 13.94 -3.16 -5.09
CA SER A 112 13.55 -4.22 -4.16
C SER A 112 14.37 -4.13 -2.89
N VAL A 113 13.71 -4.27 -1.75
CA VAL A 113 14.35 -4.36 -0.43
C VAL A 113 13.72 -5.49 0.37
N THR A 114 14.50 -6.15 1.21
CA THR A 114 14.00 -7.12 2.17
C THR A 114 14.04 -6.51 3.56
N LEU A 115 12.94 -6.64 4.31
CA LEU A 115 12.81 -6.15 5.68
C LEU A 115 12.50 -7.33 6.61
N SER A 116 13.14 -7.33 7.78
CA SER A 116 12.84 -8.26 8.86
C SER A 116 11.55 -7.83 9.57
N VAL A 117 10.63 -8.77 9.81
CA VAL A 117 9.33 -8.48 10.40
C VAL A 117 8.95 -9.52 11.45
N SER A 118 7.97 -9.17 12.29
CA SER A 118 7.40 -10.09 13.27
C SER A 118 6.39 -11.00 12.64
N GLU A 119 6.63 -12.32 12.71
CA GLU A 119 5.71 -13.34 12.20
C GLU A 119 4.34 -13.28 12.88
N ASN A 120 3.29 -13.57 12.09
CA ASN A 120 1.91 -13.74 12.56
C ASN A 120 1.30 -12.53 13.31
N LYS A 121 1.94 -11.35 13.21
CA LYS A 121 1.40 -10.09 13.73
C LYS A 121 0.86 -9.23 12.60
N PRO A 122 -0.13 -8.36 12.87
CA PRO A 122 -0.50 -7.33 11.91
C PRO A 122 0.69 -6.41 11.63
N LEU A 123 0.94 -6.15 10.35
CA LEU A 123 2.05 -5.37 9.82
C LEU A 123 1.52 -4.28 8.90
N TYR A 124 2.22 -3.18 8.76
CA TYR A 124 2.10 -2.27 7.63
C TYR A 124 3.46 -1.76 7.18
N VAL A 125 3.54 -1.32 5.95
CA VAL A 125 4.72 -0.65 5.39
C VAL A 125 4.41 0.83 5.16
N ARG A 126 5.34 1.68 5.54
CA ARG A 126 5.31 3.12 5.32
C ARG A 126 6.40 3.50 4.34
N LEU A 127 6.01 4.20 3.28
CA LEU A 127 6.91 4.90 2.39
C LEU A 127 6.97 6.37 2.79
N SER A 128 8.14 6.96 2.84
CA SER A 128 8.28 8.39 3.08
C SER A 128 9.45 8.96 2.30
N LYS A 129 9.24 10.14 1.72
CA LYS A 129 10.28 10.91 1.04
C LYS A 129 11.04 11.75 2.07
N THR A 130 12.37 11.78 1.98
CA THR A 130 13.20 12.51 2.94
C THR A 130 13.24 14.01 2.70
N ASP A 131 12.89 14.46 1.50
CA ASP A 131 12.71 15.87 1.18
C ASP A 131 11.22 16.21 1.07
N TYR A 132 10.79 17.26 1.71
CA TYR A 132 9.39 17.73 1.72
C TYR A 132 9.07 18.70 0.56
N THR A 133 9.74 18.53 -0.58
CA THR A 133 9.50 19.36 -1.77
C THR A 133 8.22 18.93 -2.49
N GLY A 134 7.51 19.88 -3.10
CA GLY A 134 6.14 19.74 -3.60
C GLY A 134 5.90 18.82 -4.80
N TYR A 135 6.83 17.90 -5.13
CA TYR A 135 6.68 16.95 -6.23
C TYR A 135 6.32 15.54 -5.72
N TYR A 136 5.74 14.72 -6.60
CA TYR A 136 5.27 13.38 -6.27
C TYR A 136 6.32 12.30 -6.53
N ALA A 137 6.34 11.30 -5.65
CA ALA A 137 6.86 9.97 -5.94
C ALA A 137 5.68 9.08 -6.37
N LYS A 138 5.83 8.35 -7.47
CA LYS A 138 4.79 7.50 -8.07
C LYS A 138 5.36 6.14 -8.45
N GLY A 139 4.49 5.14 -8.51
CA GLY A 139 4.83 3.77 -8.91
C GLY A 139 3.80 2.76 -8.41
N THR A 140 4.17 1.48 -8.45
CA THR A 140 3.43 0.38 -7.84
C THR A 140 4.25 -0.20 -6.70
N LEU A 141 3.61 -0.43 -5.57
CA LEU A 141 4.17 -1.14 -4.42
C LEU A 141 3.66 -2.57 -4.43
N THR A 142 4.56 -3.54 -4.37
CA THR A 142 4.25 -4.96 -4.17
C THR A 142 4.98 -5.46 -2.92
N ILE A 143 4.29 -6.24 -2.08
CA ILE A 143 4.85 -6.87 -0.87
C ILE A 143 4.61 -8.37 -0.98
N GLU A 144 5.69 -9.15 -0.81
CA GLU A 144 5.71 -10.62 -0.86
C GLU A 144 6.29 -11.23 0.41
#